data_ee437678d6edff51f8be569025bab4ca
#
_entry.id   ee437678d6edff51f8be569025bab4ca
#
_cell.length_a   1.000
_cell.length_b   1.000
_cell.length_c   1.000
_cell.angle_alpha   90.00
_cell.angle_beta   90.00
_cell.angle_gamma   90.00
#
_symmetry.space_group_name_H-M   'P 1'
#
loop_
_entity.id
_entity.type
_entity.pdbx_description
1 polymer ?
#
loop_
_entity_poly.entity_id
_entity_poly.type
_entity_poly.pdbx_seq_one_letter_code
_entity_poly.pdbx_strand_id
1 'polypeptide(L)'
;MSAYIDFKLSKKEKSDFFGVLLSTVPRTINKTVTRISGNDSVFEFSLATPYSTTTATFTDSFSLNMNNELAYNSSNAATQATISISGIKWNVAGTRFFVCDTANARINQYNCSVAFDISTASYASTFSTYAKESQPRDLLFSTDGLKMFVLGSGGNYDQAITAPQIVQYTLSTAFTISTATYSKRASVGTDTAVKSLTSNTTGSVFMVSGDQDNLTTSYTLSTPFDLVSVVYLAAYDHTSSAPSLFGTTFNATGTKLFAINNTTNTIYEYPLNTGFNLVSVQPTNANFLLRTNNINPKGITFNSTGTKMFITGDAGRFQIDAGEDETPYSHLPKARNAIKFYEGYTYVFNVSSSTLLLHNFSFSTTSDGTHAGGSAYTTGVTTSGTIGTGSATVTIVVPKLTDSIVPGSAVTDLFYFDNKHSKLGGSISTPEHKEELKLITTNFVDNVLTRKQTKLQEDVFLGSFMAHAGTSFSVVNGDLVINIT
;
A
#
# COMPACT_ATOMS: atom_id res chain seq x y z
N MET A 1 0.25 -55.16 34.99
CA MET A 1 0.84 -53.78 35.12
C MET A 1 0.86 -53.15 33.75
N SER A 2 -0.01 -52.16 33.50
CA SER A 2 0.05 -51.41 32.25
C SER A 2 1.31 -50.53 32.26
N ALA A 3 2.25 -50.82 31.41
CA ALA A 3 3.38 -49.94 31.21
C ALA A 3 2.97 -48.84 30.20
N TYR A 4 2.86 -47.62 30.69
CA TYR A 4 2.78 -46.42 29.85
C TYR A 4 4.16 -46.23 29.22
N ILE A 5 4.25 -46.30 27.91
CA ILE A 5 5.48 -45.99 27.18
C ILE A 5 5.24 -44.76 26.35
N ASP A 6 5.79 -43.62 26.78
CA ASP A 6 5.84 -42.39 26.04
C ASP A 6 7.07 -42.39 25.14
N PHE A 7 6.86 -42.59 23.84
CA PHE A 7 7.94 -42.60 22.86
C PHE A 7 8.03 -41.25 22.11
N LYS A 8 8.98 -40.40 22.45
CA LYS A 8 9.45 -39.32 21.59
C LYS A 8 10.53 -39.85 20.65
N LEU A 9 10.12 -40.34 19.49
CA LEU A 9 11.06 -40.79 18.47
C LEU A 9 11.25 -39.71 17.38
N SER A 10 12.47 -39.61 16.84
CA SER A 10 12.71 -38.83 15.63
C SER A 10 11.93 -39.40 14.45
N LYS A 11 11.72 -38.60 13.41
CA LYS A 11 10.98 -39.03 12.21
C LYS A 11 11.54 -40.32 11.60
N LYS A 12 12.87 -40.45 11.57
CA LYS A 12 13.54 -41.65 11.04
C LYS A 12 13.37 -42.86 11.94
N GLU A 13 13.55 -42.70 13.25
CA GLU A 13 13.36 -43.78 14.21
C GLU A 13 11.91 -44.29 14.21
N LYS A 14 10.93 -43.39 14.06
CA LYS A 14 9.52 -43.77 13.92
C LYS A 14 9.28 -44.62 12.67
N SER A 15 9.88 -44.26 11.55
CA SER A 15 9.74 -45.03 10.30
C SER A 15 10.43 -46.38 10.34
N ASP A 16 11.62 -46.45 10.95
CA ASP A 16 12.44 -47.65 11.01
C ASP A 16 11.93 -48.65 12.05
N PHE A 17 11.35 -48.18 13.15
CA PHE A 17 10.91 -49.01 14.26
C PHE A 17 9.49 -49.57 14.11
N PHE A 18 8.61 -48.82 13.44
CA PHE A 18 7.18 -49.17 13.35
C PHE A 18 6.68 -49.38 11.91
N GLY A 19 7.52 -49.31 10.91
CA GLY A 19 7.09 -49.43 9.51
C GLY A 19 6.04 -48.38 9.12
N VAL A 20 6.07 -47.21 9.75
CA VAL A 20 5.10 -46.15 9.57
C VAL A 20 5.39 -45.40 8.28
N LEU A 21 4.49 -45.44 7.34
CA LEU A 21 4.46 -44.52 6.23
C LEU A 21 3.95 -43.14 6.72
N LEU A 22 4.89 -42.25 7.01
CA LEU A 22 4.56 -40.83 7.16
C LEU A 22 4.26 -40.27 5.78
N SER A 23 2.99 -40.24 5.39
CA SER A 23 2.59 -39.51 4.21
C SER A 23 2.06 -38.14 4.61
N THR A 24 2.75 -37.11 4.19
CA THR A 24 2.11 -35.79 4.15
C THR A 24 1.04 -35.84 3.07
N VAL A 25 -0.21 -35.67 3.46
CA VAL A 25 -1.29 -35.49 2.47
C VAL A 25 -1.12 -34.12 1.86
N PRO A 26 -0.81 -34.01 0.56
CA PRO A 26 -0.77 -32.71 -0.09
C PRO A 26 -2.15 -32.07 0.04
N ARG A 27 -2.24 -30.93 0.70
CA ARG A 27 -3.47 -30.15 0.74
C ARG A 27 -3.39 -29.01 -0.23
N THR A 28 -4.52 -28.72 -0.87
CA THR A 28 -4.70 -27.50 -1.64
C THR A 28 -5.51 -26.53 -0.79
N ILE A 29 -4.95 -25.36 -0.54
CA ILE A 29 -5.57 -24.27 0.19
C ILE A 29 -5.90 -23.15 -0.79
N ASN A 30 -7.19 -22.81 -0.91
CA ASN A 30 -7.65 -21.72 -1.75
C ASN A 30 -7.73 -20.44 -0.93
N LYS A 31 -7.22 -19.35 -1.49
CA LYS A 31 -7.28 -18.01 -0.90
C LYS A 31 -7.76 -17.02 -1.94
N THR A 32 -8.53 -16.01 -1.52
CA THR A 32 -8.96 -14.92 -2.39
C THR A 32 -8.15 -13.68 -2.08
N VAL A 33 -7.62 -13.04 -3.11
CA VAL A 33 -6.89 -11.78 -3.02
C VAL A 33 -7.75 -10.66 -3.56
N THR A 34 -7.88 -9.60 -2.78
CA THR A 34 -8.52 -8.35 -3.19
C THR A 34 -7.62 -7.17 -2.83
N ARG A 35 -7.91 -5.99 -3.38
CA ARG A 35 -7.25 -4.75 -2.98
C ARG A 35 -8.23 -3.86 -2.25
N ILE A 36 -7.83 -3.34 -1.10
CA ILE A 36 -8.57 -2.38 -0.29
C ILE A 36 -7.74 -1.12 -0.07
N SER A 37 -8.38 -0.01 0.33
CA SER A 37 -7.70 1.26 0.65
C SER A 37 -6.74 1.14 1.84
N GLY A 38 -5.81 2.08 1.98
CA GLY A 38 -4.93 2.24 3.13
C GLY A 38 -3.44 2.18 2.83
N ASN A 39 -3.03 2.55 1.62
CA ASN A 39 -1.63 2.74 1.25
C ASN A 39 -1.46 4.07 0.51
N ASP A 40 -1.38 5.16 1.28
CA ASP A 40 -1.12 6.49 0.72
C ASP A 40 0.22 6.49 -0.03
N SER A 41 0.18 6.89 -1.30
CA SER A 41 1.30 6.77 -2.23
C SER A 41 1.42 7.97 -3.15
N VAL A 42 2.61 8.14 -3.72
CA VAL A 42 2.84 8.95 -4.92
C VAL A 42 2.91 8.01 -6.11
N PHE A 43 2.23 8.36 -7.19
CA PHE A 43 2.23 7.65 -8.47
C PHE A 43 2.98 8.49 -9.51
N GLU A 44 3.86 7.87 -10.26
CA GLU A 44 4.59 8.47 -11.36
C GLU A 44 4.05 7.97 -12.70
N PHE A 45 3.82 8.91 -13.62
CA PHE A 45 3.42 8.63 -14.99
C PHE A 45 4.38 9.32 -15.95
N SER A 46 4.82 8.61 -16.99
CA SER A 46 5.54 9.18 -18.13
C SER A 46 4.53 9.67 -19.16
N LEU A 47 4.78 10.84 -19.75
CA LEU A 47 3.95 11.42 -20.80
C LEU A 47 4.73 11.46 -22.11
N ALA A 48 4.24 10.77 -23.15
CA ALA A 48 4.89 10.77 -24.47
C ALA A 48 4.83 12.15 -25.13
N THR A 49 3.77 12.93 -24.86
CA THR A 49 3.66 14.34 -25.23
C THR A 49 3.64 15.18 -23.96
N PRO A 50 4.55 16.16 -23.80
CA PRO A 50 4.60 17.00 -22.61
C PRO A 50 3.24 17.63 -22.28
N TYR A 51 2.84 17.54 -21.01
CA TYR A 51 1.58 18.07 -20.50
C TYR A 51 0.34 17.58 -21.28
N SER A 52 0.36 16.33 -21.77
CA SER A 52 -0.81 15.67 -22.37
C SER A 52 -1.13 14.40 -21.58
N THR A 53 -2.15 14.50 -20.74
CA THR A 53 -2.56 13.39 -19.85
C THR A 53 -3.07 12.18 -20.64
N THR A 54 -3.60 12.39 -21.85
CA THR A 54 -4.05 11.30 -22.74
C THR A 54 -2.91 10.40 -23.22
N THR A 55 -1.65 10.83 -23.08
CA THR A 55 -0.45 10.04 -23.42
C THR A 55 0.25 9.47 -22.19
N ALA A 56 -0.39 9.55 -21.01
CA ALA A 56 0.19 9.11 -19.76
C ALA A 56 0.28 7.58 -19.68
N THR A 57 1.45 7.10 -19.28
CA THR A 57 1.70 5.69 -18.97
C THR A 57 2.23 5.59 -17.55
N PHE A 58 1.63 4.71 -16.75
CA PHE A 58 2.09 4.44 -15.40
C PHE A 58 3.52 3.91 -15.40
N THR A 59 4.38 4.48 -14.56
CA THR A 59 5.79 4.13 -14.45
C THR A 59 6.08 3.44 -13.12
N ASP A 60 5.71 4.08 -11.99
CA ASP A 60 6.03 3.58 -10.66
C ASP A 60 5.09 4.16 -9.59
N SER A 61 5.13 3.60 -8.38
CA SER A 61 4.50 4.17 -7.19
C SER A 61 5.40 4.04 -5.97
N PHE A 62 5.38 5.07 -5.13
CA PHE A 62 6.13 5.14 -3.87
C PHE A 62 5.17 5.27 -2.69
N SER A 63 5.22 4.31 -1.77
CA SER A 63 4.40 4.34 -0.55
C SER A 63 4.93 5.37 0.45
N LEU A 64 4.05 6.25 0.90
CA LEU A 64 4.34 7.29 1.89
C LEU A 64 4.17 6.81 3.34
N ASN A 65 3.62 5.61 3.53
CA ASN A 65 3.42 5.00 4.86
C ASN A 65 4.73 4.53 5.52
N MET A 66 5.85 4.69 4.86
CA MET A 66 7.15 4.13 5.25
C MET A 66 7.74 4.66 6.56
N ASN A 67 7.33 5.83 7.01
CA ASN A 67 7.88 6.40 8.25
C ASN A 67 7.55 5.57 9.50
N ASN A 68 6.68 4.58 9.36
CA ASN A 68 6.24 3.69 10.43
C ASN A 68 6.72 2.24 10.27
N GLU A 69 7.60 1.91 9.32
CA GLU A 69 8.08 0.52 9.16
C GLU A 69 8.85 0.00 10.37
N LEU A 70 9.56 0.86 11.10
CA LEU A 70 10.19 0.47 12.37
C LEU A 70 9.16 0.14 13.47
N ALA A 71 7.96 0.70 13.39
CA ALA A 71 6.85 0.38 14.30
C ALA A 71 6.05 -0.86 13.84
N TYR A 72 6.19 -1.29 12.59
CA TYR A 72 5.50 -2.47 12.04
C TYR A 72 6.08 -3.79 12.51
N ASN A 73 7.35 -3.83 12.89
CA ASN A 73 8.03 -5.05 13.34
C ASN A 73 7.82 -5.36 14.82
N SER A 74 7.13 -4.55 15.57
CA SER A 74 6.86 -4.81 16.98
C SER A 74 5.36 -4.76 17.24
N SER A 75 4.78 -5.89 17.56
CA SER A 75 3.64 -6.16 18.47
C SER A 75 2.58 -5.07 18.77
N ASN A 76 2.61 -3.86 18.21
CA ASN A 76 1.68 -2.76 18.48
C ASN A 76 0.97 -2.23 17.22
N ALA A 77 0.07 -3.05 16.66
CA ALA A 77 -0.84 -2.64 15.59
C ALA A 77 -1.86 -1.55 16.03
N ALA A 78 -1.84 -1.13 17.29
CA ALA A 78 -2.81 -0.20 17.85
C ALA A 78 -2.43 1.29 17.73
N THR A 79 -1.21 1.64 17.33
CA THR A 79 -0.71 3.03 17.31
C THR A 79 -0.14 3.48 15.96
N GLN A 80 -0.57 2.87 14.85
CA GLN A 80 -0.25 3.43 13.55
C GLN A 80 -0.96 4.77 13.41
N ALA A 81 -0.18 5.85 13.43
CA ALA A 81 -0.70 7.15 13.07
C ALA A 81 -1.24 7.06 11.63
N THR A 82 -2.55 7.15 11.49
CA THR A 82 -3.20 7.20 10.17
C THR A 82 -2.64 8.42 9.46
N ILE A 83 -1.95 8.24 8.35
CA ILE A 83 -1.59 9.35 7.48
C ILE A 83 -2.75 9.63 6.53
N SER A 84 -2.90 10.86 6.12
CA SER A 84 -3.86 11.28 5.09
C SER A 84 -3.18 12.28 4.19
N ILE A 85 -2.62 11.77 3.10
CA ILE A 85 -1.86 12.57 2.16
C ILE A 85 -2.81 13.37 1.25
N SER A 86 -2.43 14.61 0.95
CA SER A 86 -3.16 15.49 0.03
C SER A 86 -2.21 16.06 -1.03
N GLY A 87 -1.87 17.34 -0.97
CA GLY A 87 -1.04 18.01 -1.99
C GLY A 87 0.39 17.50 -2.10
N ILE A 88 0.97 17.68 -3.27
CA ILE A 88 2.37 17.34 -3.59
C ILE A 88 3.03 18.44 -4.40
N LYS A 89 4.27 18.78 -4.07
CA LYS A 89 5.12 19.71 -4.88
C LYS A 89 6.57 19.21 -4.91
N TRP A 90 7.23 19.50 -6.02
CA TRP A 90 8.66 19.30 -6.19
C TRP A 90 9.44 20.60 -5.98
N ASN A 91 10.72 20.48 -5.58
CA ASN A 91 11.66 21.58 -5.78
C ASN A 91 12.02 21.68 -7.27
N VAL A 92 12.56 22.81 -7.67
CA VAL A 92 12.89 23.10 -9.08
C VAL A 92 13.83 22.05 -9.69
N ALA A 93 14.79 21.56 -8.90
CA ALA A 93 15.78 20.58 -9.35
C ALA A 93 15.21 19.14 -9.45
N GLY A 94 14.02 18.86 -8.94
CA GLY A 94 13.43 17.51 -8.90
C GLY A 94 14.12 16.55 -7.93
N THR A 95 14.99 17.04 -7.06
CA THR A 95 15.71 16.22 -6.09
C THR A 95 14.99 16.09 -4.74
N ARG A 96 13.90 16.83 -4.56
CA ARG A 96 13.07 16.79 -3.36
C ARG A 96 11.61 16.93 -3.75
N PHE A 97 10.76 16.15 -3.11
CA PHE A 97 9.31 16.40 -3.12
C PHE A 97 8.77 16.51 -1.71
N PHE A 98 7.62 17.18 -1.61
CA PHE A 98 6.96 17.52 -0.37
C PHE A 98 5.50 17.11 -0.47
N VAL A 99 4.95 16.55 0.61
CA VAL A 99 3.54 16.17 0.68
C VAL A 99 2.91 16.67 1.96
N CYS A 100 1.64 17.05 1.87
CA CYS A 100 0.83 17.39 3.04
C CYS A 100 0.26 16.12 3.66
N ASP A 101 0.44 15.96 4.98
CA ASP A 101 -0.22 14.95 5.80
C ASP A 101 -1.26 15.65 6.67
N THR A 102 -2.49 15.64 6.20
CA THR A 102 -3.61 16.35 6.83
C THR A 102 -3.96 15.76 8.20
N ALA A 103 -3.87 14.42 8.36
CA ALA A 103 -4.24 13.76 9.62
C ALA A 103 -3.31 14.14 10.76
N ASN A 104 -2.03 14.43 10.46
CA ASN A 104 -1.02 14.75 11.46
C ASN A 104 -0.58 16.21 11.42
N ALA A 105 -1.26 17.08 10.67
CA ALA A 105 -0.98 18.50 10.54
C ALA A 105 0.52 18.78 10.27
N ARG A 106 1.05 18.19 9.18
CA ARG A 106 2.49 18.30 8.87
C ARG A 106 2.76 18.25 7.37
N ILE A 107 3.95 18.72 7.00
CA ILE A 107 4.55 18.57 5.68
C ILE A 107 5.70 17.58 5.81
N ASN A 108 5.73 16.56 4.97
CA ASN A 108 6.82 15.60 4.88
C ASN A 108 7.68 15.88 3.65
N GLN A 109 9.00 15.84 3.83
CA GLN A 109 10.01 16.00 2.77
C GLN A 109 10.66 14.67 2.45
N TYR A 110 10.80 14.39 1.17
CA TYR A 110 11.52 13.24 0.63
C TYR A 110 12.62 13.73 -0.31
N ASN A 111 13.79 13.07 -0.26
CA ASN A 111 14.90 13.31 -1.17
C ASN A 111 14.95 12.20 -2.22
N CYS A 112 15.25 12.56 -3.47
CA CYS A 112 15.47 11.62 -4.56
C CYS A 112 16.95 11.70 -5.01
N SER A 113 17.60 10.56 -5.18
CA SER A 113 18.97 10.51 -5.70
C SER A 113 19.03 10.74 -7.21
N VAL A 114 17.92 10.47 -7.92
CA VAL A 114 17.70 10.79 -9.32
C VAL A 114 16.55 11.81 -9.41
N ALA A 115 16.75 12.88 -10.17
CA ALA A 115 15.78 13.96 -10.28
C ALA A 115 14.45 13.47 -10.88
N PHE A 116 13.33 13.81 -10.23
CA PHE A 116 11.99 13.43 -10.65
C PHE A 116 11.79 11.92 -10.84
N ASP A 117 12.44 11.11 -10.00
CA ASP A 117 12.32 9.66 -9.99
C ASP A 117 11.97 9.20 -8.57
N ILE A 118 10.68 8.87 -8.37
CA ILE A 118 10.17 8.48 -7.03
C ILE A 118 10.68 7.13 -6.57
N SER A 119 11.18 6.26 -7.47
CA SER A 119 11.78 4.98 -7.10
C SER A 119 13.04 5.14 -6.24
N THR A 120 13.70 6.31 -6.38
CA THR A 120 14.91 6.67 -5.64
C THR A 120 14.63 7.50 -4.39
N ALA A 121 13.35 7.66 -4.03
CA ALA A 121 12.92 8.51 -2.93
C ALA A 121 13.26 7.91 -1.55
N SER A 122 13.66 8.77 -0.64
CA SER A 122 13.87 8.46 0.77
C SER A 122 13.30 9.57 1.65
N TYR A 123 12.70 9.18 2.78
CA TYR A 123 12.23 10.16 3.77
C TYR A 123 13.41 10.99 4.33
N ALA A 124 13.20 12.29 4.43
CA ALA A 124 14.23 13.21 4.88
C ALA A 124 13.87 13.92 6.19
N SER A 125 12.71 14.56 6.25
CA SER A 125 12.29 15.35 7.41
C SER A 125 10.79 15.63 7.40
N THR A 126 10.29 16.11 8.53
CA THR A 126 8.91 16.61 8.69
C THR A 126 8.90 17.99 9.31
N PHE A 127 7.88 18.78 8.98
CA PHE A 127 7.59 20.07 9.58
C PHE A 127 6.14 20.11 10.06
N SER A 128 5.92 20.38 11.35
CA SER A 128 4.57 20.50 11.92
C SER A 128 3.94 21.84 11.55
N THR A 129 2.77 21.81 10.96
CA THR A 129 1.95 22.99 10.69
C THR A 129 0.94 23.26 11.80
N TYR A 130 0.77 22.34 12.75
CA TYR A 130 -0.32 22.27 13.73
C TYR A 130 -0.62 23.59 14.44
N ALA A 131 0.44 24.32 14.85
CA ALA A 131 0.26 25.60 15.56
C ALA A 131 -0.41 26.69 14.71
N LYS A 132 -0.28 26.63 13.38
CA LYS A 132 -0.78 27.68 12.45
C LYS A 132 -1.84 27.18 11.50
N GLU A 133 -1.81 25.89 11.14
CA GLU A 133 -2.77 25.20 10.28
C GLU A 133 -2.86 23.73 10.68
N SER A 134 -4.00 23.31 11.24
CA SER A 134 -4.20 21.93 11.70
C SER A 134 -4.69 20.97 10.64
N GLN A 135 -5.10 21.48 9.48
CA GLN A 135 -5.60 20.68 8.35
C GLN A 135 -4.95 21.10 7.02
N PRO A 136 -3.61 20.96 6.88
CA PRO A 136 -2.92 21.31 5.64
C PRO A 136 -3.45 20.46 4.46
N ARG A 137 -3.77 21.12 3.35
CA ARG A 137 -4.33 20.49 2.15
C ARG A 137 -3.37 20.46 0.98
N ASP A 138 -2.69 21.55 0.74
CA ASP A 138 -1.70 21.68 -0.32
C ASP A 138 -0.62 22.69 0.07
N LEU A 139 0.47 22.71 -0.67
CA LEU A 139 1.58 23.62 -0.43
C LEU A 139 2.14 24.15 -1.76
N LEU A 140 2.87 25.22 -1.71
CA LEU A 140 3.75 25.68 -2.80
C LEU A 140 4.99 26.39 -2.25
N PHE A 141 6.00 26.53 -3.07
CA PHE A 141 7.20 27.32 -2.76
C PHE A 141 7.34 28.50 -3.70
N SER A 142 8.00 29.57 -3.24
CA SER A 142 8.55 30.58 -4.14
C SER A 142 9.61 29.94 -5.04
N THR A 143 9.89 30.56 -6.17
CA THR A 143 10.86 30.06 -7.17
C THR A 143 12.26 29.86 -6.61
N ASP A 144 12.68 30.70 -5.66
CA ASP A 144 13.95 30.61 -4.94
C ASP A 144 13.93 29.58 -3.80
N GLY A 145 12.75 29.02 -3.46
CA GLY A 145 12.57 28.05 -2.38
C GLY A 145 12.69 28.63 -0.96
N LEU A 146 12.79 29.95 -0.81
CA LEU A 146 12.95 30.60 0.50
C LEU A 146 11.63 30.94 1.18
N LYS A 147 10.50 30.77 0.48
CA LYS A 147 9.16 30.87 1.07
C LYS A 147 8.36 29.61 0.78
N MET A 148 7.64 29.15 1.78
CA MET A 148 6.68 28.05 1.68
C MET A 148 5.30 28.57 2.05
N PHE A 149 4.29 28.20 1.26
CA PHE A 149 2.89 28.54 1.46
C PHE A 149 2.12 27.25 1.67
N VAL A 150 1.34 27.18 2.74
CA VAL A 150 0.51 26.01 3.09
C VAL A 150 -0.93 26.44 3.07
N LEU A 151 -1.72 25.83 2.19
CA LEU A 151 -3.18 25.97 2.16
C LEU A 151 -3.80 25.02 3.17
N GLY A 152 -4.77 25.49 3.94
CA GLY A 152 -5.54 24.64 4.82
C GLY A 152 -6.99 25.05 4.96
N SER A 153 -7.81 24.11 5.49
CA SER A 153 -9.26 24.31 5.66
C SER A 153 -9.61 25.17 6.89
N GLY A 154 -8.61 25.67 7.60
CA GLY A 154 -8.80 26.38 8.87
C GLY A 154 -8.62 25.46 10.07
N GLY A 155 -8.62 26.08 11.22
CA GLY A 155 -8.26 25.45 12.49
C GLY A 155 -6.79 25.70 12.81
N ASN A 156 -6.55 26.40 13.91
CA ASN A 156 -5.23 26.48 14.50
C ASN A 156 -5.34 26.50 16.02
N TYR A 157 -4.26 26.09 16.65
CA TYR A 157 -4.20 26.05 18.10
C TYR A 157 -4.18 27.48 18.72
N ASP A 158 -3.59 28.44 18.01
CA ASP A 158 -3.39 29.81 18.52
C ASP A 158 -4.62 30.72 18.39
N GLN A 159 -5.53 30.42 17.47
CA GLN A 159 -6.73 31.23 17.22
C GLN A 159 -7.83 30.35 16.61
N ALA A 160 -9.06 30.49 17.04
CA ALA A 160 -10.22 29.79 16.49
C ALA A 160 -10.56 30.28 15.07
N ILE A 161 -9.66 30.08 14.10
CA ILE A 161 -9.89 30.38 12.69
C ILE A 161 -10.53 29.16 12.04
N THR A 162 -11.76 29.35 11.56
CA THR A 162 -12.55 28.31 10.86
C THR A 162 -12.61 28.53 9.36
N ALA A 163 -12.06 29.63 8.86
CA ALA A 163 -12.06 29.96 7.45
C ALA A 163 -10.81 29.40 6.75
N PRO A 164 -10.90 29.02 5.47
CA PRO A 164 -9.75 28.62 4.68
C PRO A 164 -8.68 29.71 4.63
N GLN A 165 -7.43 29.28 4.72
CA GLN A 165 -6.30 30.20 4.77
C GLN A 165 -5.07 29.65 4.03
N ILE A 166 -4.22 30.58 3.58
CA ILE A 166 -2.86 30.28 3.19
C ILE A 166 -1.94 30.81 4.29
N VAL A 167 -1.05 29.96 4.79
CA VAL A 167 -0.02 30.29 5.78
C VAL A 167 1.33 30.39 5.10
N GLN A 168 2.01 31.53 5.24
CA GLN A 168 3.35 31.75 4.71
C GLN A 168 4.40 31.49 5.76
N TYR A 169 5.42 30.73 5.38
CA TYR A 169 6.65 30.48 6.14
C TYR A 169 7.85 30.99 5.36
N THR A 170 8.86 31.49 6.07
CA THR A 170 10.18 31.84 5.53
C THR A 170 11.14 30.71 5.87
N LEU A 171 11.96 30.28 4.91
CA LEU A 171 12.99 29.26 5.08
C LEU A 171 14.37 29.90 5.05
N SER A 172 15.25 29.57 6.01
CA SER A 172 16.64 30.06 5.99
C SER A 172 17.51 29.30 4.99
N THR A 173 17.07 28.12 4.57
CA THR A 173 17.72 27.32 3.52
C THR A 173 16.67 26.88 2.51
N ALA A 174 16.91 27.16 1.23
CA ALA A 174 15.98 26.90 0.15
C ALA A 174 15.47 25.45 0.14
N PHE A 175 14.16 25.26 0.05
CA PHE A 175 13.50 23.97 0.01
C PHE A 175 13.86 23.03 1.17
N THR A 176 14.21 23.57 2.35
CA THR A 176 14.54 22.77 3.53
C THR A 176 13.53 23.09 4.63
N ILE A 177 12.46 22.29 4.71
CA ILE A 177 11.29 22.58 5.56
C ILE A 177 11.61 22.61 7.05
N SER A 178 12.65 21.93 7.50
CA SER A 178 13.11 21.99 8.91
C SER A 178 13.60 23.38 9.32
N THR A 179 13.84 24.29 8.37
CA THR A 179 14.25 25.68 8.61
C THR A 179 13.10 26.68 8.53
N ALA A 180 11.88 26.20 8.36
CA ALA A 180 10.70 27.03 8.16
C ALA A 180 10.30 27.77 9.45
N THR A 181 10.07 29.08 9.32
CA THR A 181 9.60 29.95 10.39
C THR A 181 8.31 30.66 9.93
N TYR A 182 7.29 30.68 10.77
CA TYR A 182 6.03 31.39 10.46
C TYR A 182 6.28 32.87 10.16
N SER A 183 5.65 33.36 9.11
CA SER A 183 5.71 34.77 8.69
C SER A 183 4.35 35.46 8.83
N LYS A 184 3.35 35.02 8.06
CA LYS A 184 2.03 35.61 8.00
C LYS A 184 0.99 34.64 7.44
N ARG A 185 -0.26 35.08 7.37
CA ARG A 185 -1.36 34.32 6.73
C ARG A 185 -2.35 35.25 6.04
N ALA A 186 -3.13 34.69 5.13
CA ALA A 186 -4.26 35.37 4.50
C ALA A 186 -5.44 34.39 4.38
N SER A 187 -6.66 34.90 4.61
CA SER A 187 -7.88 34.15 4.31
C SER A 187 -8.13 34.12 2.80
N VAL A 188 -8.63 33.00 2.29
CA VAL A 188 -8.92 32.81 0.88
C VAL A 188 -10.29 32.17 0.69
N GLY A 189 -11.19 32.91 0.04
CA GLY A 189 -12.51 32.42 -0.36
C GLY A 189 -13.46 32.06 0.77
N THR A 190 -14.58 31.49 0.37
CA THR A 190 -15.67 31.01 1.23
C THR A 190 -15.79 29.47 1.21
N ASP A 191 -15.14 28.80 0.24
CA ASP A 191 -15.14 27.35 0.15
C ASP A 191 -14.39 26.73 1.32
N THR A 192 -15.13 26.14 2.26
CA THR A 192 -14.56 25.53 3.48
C THR A 192 -13.86 24.21 3.21
N ALA A 193 -13.99 23.65 2.00
CA ALA A 193 -13.43 22.39 1.58
C ALA A 193 -12.28 22.59 0.56
N VAL A 194 -11.40 23.56 0.80
CA VAL A 194 -10.22 23.80 -0.07
C VAL A 194 -9.35 22.56 -0.19
N LYS A 195 -8.78 22.35 -1.39
CA LYS A 195 -8.01 21.14 -1.74
C LYS A 195 -6.66 21.43 -2.37
N SER A 196 -6.52 22.47 -3.19
CA SER A 196 -5.30 22.67 -3.96
C SER A 196 -4.88 24.13 -4.01
N LEU A 197 -3.55 24.34 -4.06
CA LEU A 197 -2.89 25.63 -4.16
C LEU A 197 -1.87 25.60 -5.29
N THR A 198 -1.99 26.54 -6.22
CA THR A 198 -1.02 26.72 -7.30
C THR A 198 -0.79 28.22 -7.56
N SER A 199 0.22 28.54 -8.36
CA SER A 199 0.53 29.93 -8.71
C SER A 199 0.93 30.04 -10.17
N ASN A 200 0.87 31.27 -10.70
CA ASN A 200 1.60 31.56 -11.91
C ASN A 200 3.12 31.56 -11.66
N THR A 201 3.91 31.57 -12.73
CA THR A 201 5.37 31.47 -12.66
C THR A 201 6.03 32.63 -11.93
N THR A 202 5.41 33.82 -11.95
CA THR A 202 5.95 35.01 -11.27
C THR A 202 5.53 35.10 -9.81
N GLY A 203 4.58 34.28 -9.34
CA GLY A 203 4.05 34.35 -7.98
C GLY A 203 3.17 35.54 -7.70
N SER A 204 2.75 36.27 -8.75
CA SER A 204 1.83 37.43 -8.63
C SER A 204 0.35 37.03 -8.60
N VAL A 205 0.03 35.76 -8.98
CA VAL A 205 -1.32 35.21 -8.94
C VAL A 205 -1.25 33.86 -8.25
N PHE A 206 -2.06 33.68 -7.19
CA PHE A 206 -2.30 32.40 -6.57
C PHE A 206 -3.69 31.89 -6.93
N MET A 207 -3.81 30.57 -7.09
CA MET A 207 -5.09 29.94 -7.39
C MET A 207 -5.37 28.85 -6.33
N VAL A 208 -6.59 28.88 -5.80
CA VAL A 208 -7.08 27.93 -4.78
C VAL A 208 -8.26 27.18 -5.37
N SER A 209 -8.27 25.88 -5.23
CA SER A 209 -9.40 25.04 -5.63
C SER A 209 -10.00 24.32 -4.44
N GLY A 210 -11.32 24.10 -4.49
CA GLY A 210 -12.06 23.38 -3.46
C GLY A 210 -13.23 22.58 -4.02
N ASP A 211 -13.76 21.64 -3.24
CA ASP A 211 -14.79 20.71 -3.68
C ASP A 211 -16.19 21.01 -3.15
N GLN A 212 -16.35 21.99 -2.27
CA GLN A 212 -17.68 22.41 -1.82
C GLN A 212 -18.42 23.13 -2.97
N ASP A 213 -17.76 24.09 -3.61
CA ASP A 213 -18.31 24.87 -4.71
C ASP A 213 -17.78 24.41 -6.08
N ASN A 214 -16.84 23.46 -6.11
CA ASN A 214 -16.13 22.97 -7.31
C ASN A 214 -15.49 24.08 -8.13
N LEU A 215 -14.94 25.09 -7.46
CA LEU A 215 -14.32 26.24 -8.08
C LEU A 215 -12.79 26.18 -8.01
N THR A 216 -12.15 26.71 -9.05
CA THR A 216 -10.78 27.25 -8.95
C THR A 216 -10.88 28.75 -8.91
N THR A 217 -10.41 29.37 -7.83
CA THR A 217 -10.47 30.82 -7.61
C THR A 217 -9.06 31.40 -7.66
N SER A 218 -8.86 32.48 -8.41
CA SER A 218 -7.59 33.19 -8.49
C SER A 218 -7.58 34.46 -7.67
N TYR A 219 -6.39 34.78 -7.14
CA TYR A 219 -6.11 35.93 -6.31
C TYR A 219 -4.84 36.61 -6.81
N THR A 220 -4.86 37.96 -6.91
CA THR A 220 -3.65 38.75 -7.17
C THR A 220 -2.94 39.10 -5.88
N LEU A 221 -1.61 39.09 -5.93
CA LEU A 221 -0.73 39.53 -4.86
C LEU A 221 -0.02 40.80 -5.29
N SER A 222 -0.04 41.87 -4.45
CA SER A 222 0.64 43.12 -4.73
C SER A 222 2.16 42.99 -4.81
N THR A 223 2.71 42.03 -4.07
CA THR A 223 4.12 41.65 -4.12
C THR A 223 4.20 40.13 -4.43
N PRO A 224 4.95 39.73 -5.46
CA PRO A 224 5.10 38.35 -5.82
C PRO A 224 5.52 37.45 -4.63
N PHE A 225 4.86 36.32 -4.47
CA PHE A 225 5.12 35.40 -3.37
C PHE A 225 5.10 36.07 -1.98
N ASP A 226 4.15 36.99 -1.75
CA ASP A 226 3.96 37.61 -0.45
C ASP A 226 2.48 37.86 -0.14
N LEU A 227 1.99 37.34 0.99
CA LEU A 227 0.61 37.45 1.41
C LEU A 227 0.25 38.82 2.07
N VAL A 228 1.00 39.89 1.77
CA VAL A 228 0.68 41.22 2.31
C VAL A 228 -0.68 41.72 1.81
N SER A 229 -0.98 41.46 0.54
CA SER A 229 -2.29 41.75 0.01
C SER A 229 -2.73 40.64 -0.96
N VAL A 230 -3.88 40.08 -0.68
CA VAL A 230 -4.50 38.99 -1.47
C VAL A 230 -5.88 39.49 -1.89
N VAL A 231 -6.05 39.73 -3.20
CA VAL A 231 -7.30 40.29 -3.75
C VAL A 231 -7.89 39.31 -4.76
N TYR A 232 -9.17 39.00 -4.61
CA TYR A 232 -9.93 38.19 -5.57
C TYR A 232 -9.81 38.72 -6.98
N LEU A 233 -9.59 37.85 -7.96
CA LEU A 233 -9.48 38.20 -9.38
C LEU A 233 -10.58 37.56 -10.22
N ALA A 234 -10.69 36.23 -10.23
CA ALA A 234 -11.65 35.46 -11.03
C ALA A 234 -11.84 34.05 -10.48
N ALA A 235 -12.88 33.37 -10.95
CA ALA A 235 -13.09 31.96 -10.68
C ALA A 235 -13.50 31.20 -11.94
N TYR A 236 -13.24 29.88 -11.95
CA TYR A 236 -13.73 28.95 -12.96
C TYR A 236 -14.47 27.80 -12.27
N ASP A 237 -15.67 27.48 -12.79
CA ASP A 237 -16.56 26.44 -12.27
C ASP A 237 -16.32 25.12 -12.99
N HIS A 238 -15.94 24.09 -12.23
CA HIS A 238 -15.69 22.72 -12.69
C HIS A 238 -16.90 21.79 -12.59
N THR A 239 -18.02 22.24 -12.08
CA THR A 239 -19.18 21.39 -11.72
C THR A 239 -19.63 20.49 -12.87
N SER A 240 -19.53 20.94 -14.11
CA SER A 240 -19.94 20.16 -15.29
C SER A 240 -19.02 18.98 -15.60
N SER A 241 -17.76 18.98 -15.18
CA SER A 241 -16.78 17.96 -15.53
C SER A 241 -16.12 17.32 -14.30
N ALA A 242 -15.85 18.09 -13.26
CA ALA A 242 -15.21 17.62 -12.05
C ALA A 242 -16.02 18.02 -10.80
N PRO A 243 -17.20 17.43 -10.56
CA PRO A 243 -18.06 17.76 -9.42
C PRO A 243 -17.51 17.32 -8.05
N SER A 244 -16.32 16.73 -8.01
CA SER A 244 -15.54 16.44 -6.81
C SER A 244 -14.11 16.86 -7.07
N LEU A 245 -13.88 18.18 -7.01
CA LEU A 245 -12.63 18.82 -7.38
C LEU A 245 -11.60 18.68 -6.25
N PHE A 246 -10.46 18.04 -6.53
CA PHE A 246 -9.37 17.90 -5.59
C PHE A 246 -8.10 18.63 -6.04
N GLY A 247 -7.15 17.92 -6.65
CA GLY A 247 -5.90 18.53 -7.09
C GLY A 247 -6.06 19.34 -8.36
N THR A 248 -5.47 20.52 -8.40
CA THR A 248 -5.32 21.31 -9.62
C THR A 248 -3.88 21.75 -9.84
N THR A 249 -3.46 21.87 -11.09
CA THR A 249 -2.16 22.41 -11.46
C THR A 249 -2.18 22.97 -12.89
N PHE A 250 -1.15 23.72 -13.26
CA PHE A 250 -0.99 24.23 -14.61
C PHE A 250 0.25 23.64 -15.29
N ASN A 251 0.27 23.68 -16.62
CA ASN A 251 1.53 23.54 -17.36
C ASN A 251 2.41 24.78 -17.14
N ALA A 252 3.67 24.72 -17.56
CA ALA A 252 4.66 25.78 -17.31
C ALA A 252 4.25 27.15 -17.90
N THR A 253 3.50 27.19 -18.98
CA THR A 253 3.03 28.43 -19.63
C THR A 253 1.65 28.91 -19.14
N GLY A 254 0.98 28.11 -18.30
CA GLY A 254 -0.37 28.37 -17.81
C GLY A 254 -1.47 28.23 -18.86
N THR A 255 -1.14 27.70 -20.04
CA THR A 255 -2.10 27.52 -21.16
C THR A 255 -2.92 26.22 -21.03
N LYS A 256 -2.64 25.40 -20.03
CA LYS A 256 -3.42 24.23 -19.65
C LYS A 256 -3.61 24.18 -18.15
N LEU A 257 -4.84 23.97 -17.72
CA LEU A 257 -5.21 23.66 -16.34
C LEU A 257 -5.58 22.18 -16.27
N PHE A 258 -5.06 21.49 -15.26
CA PHE A 258 -5.39 20.11 -14.96
C PHE A 258 -6.18 20.06 -13.65
N ALA A 259 -7.23 19.25 -13.63
CA ALA A 259 -8.09 19.10 -12.44
C ALA A 259 -8.45 17.65 -12.20
N ILE A 260 -8.31 17.20 -10.95
CA ILE A 260 -8.71 15.87 -10.51
C ILE A 260 -10.18 15.88 -10.09
N ASN A 261 -10.97 14.98 -10.68
CA ASN A 261 -12.24 14.54 -10.12
C ASN A 261 -11.97 13.28 -9.28
N ASN A 262 -12.07 13.41 -7.98
CA ASN A 262 -11.77 12.34 -7.04
C ASN A 262 -12.81 11.20 -7.07
N THR A 263 -14.09 11.50 -7.29
CA THR A 263 -15.16 10.50 -7.32
C THR A 263 -15.03 9.56 -8.52
N THR A 264 -14.66 10.09 -9.68
CA THR A 264 -14.49 9.27 -10.90
C THR A 264 -13.05 8.82 -11.11
N ASN A 265 -12.11 9.26 -10.26
CA ASN A 265 -10.66 9.05 -10.40
C ASN A 265 -10.14 9.49 -11.78
N THR A 266 -10.55 10.67 -12.22
CA THR A 266 -10.26 11.19 -13.56
C THR A 266 -9.53 12.52 -13.48
N ILE A 267 -8.53 12.72 -14.33
CA ILE A 267 -7.89 14.01 -14.56
C ILE A 267 -8.49 14.63 -15.81
N TYR A 268 -8.97 15.86 -15.71
CA TYR A 268 -9.43 16.67 -16.84
C TYR A 268 -8.35 17.67 -17.24
N GLU A 269 -8.22 17.93 -18.53
CA GLU A 269 -7.23 18.82 -19.13
C GLU A 269 -7.97 19.96 -19.85
N TYR A 270 -7.90 21.18 -19.31
CA TYR A 270 -8.59 22.36 -19.84
C TYR A 270 -7.59 23.30 -20.53
N PRO A 271 -7.77 23.60 -21.83
CA PRO A 271 -6.97 24.63 -22.50
C PRO A 271 -7.38 26.03 -22.06
N LEU A 272 -6.42 26.96 -22.00
CA LEU A 272 -6.63 28.39 -21.75
C LEU A 272 -6.11 29.20 -22.91
N ASN A 273 -6.93 30.17 -23.40
CA ASN A 273 -6.52 31.10 -24.46
C ASN A 273 -5.44 32.08 -23.99
N THR A 274 -5.42 32.38 -22.68
CA THR A 274 -4.41 33.25 -22.05
C THR A 274 -3.87 32.52 -20.80
N GLY A 275 -2.57 32.37 -20.72
CA GLY A 275 -1.94 31.60 -19.63
C GLY A 275 -2.30 32.16 -18.25
N PHE A 276 -2.64 31.24 -17.33
CA PHE A 276 -3.05 31.50 -15.94
C PHE A 276 -4.27 32.45 -15.79
N ASN A 277 -5.03 32.69 -16.85
CA ASN A 277 -6.25 33.48 -16.79
C ASN A 277 -7.50 32.62 -16.78
N LEU A 278 -8.13 32.45 -15.62
CA LEU A 278 -9.29 31.56 -15.42
C LEU A 278 -10.51 31.97 -16.27
N VAL A 279 -10.63 33.25 -16.65
CA VAL A 279 -11.71 33.70 -17.55
C VAL A 279 -11.55 33.12 -18.95
N SER A 280 -10.34 32.72 -19.32
CA SER A 280 -10.03 32.21 -20.66
C SER A 280 -10.04 30.67 -20.76
N VAL A 281 -10.45 29.96 -19.71
CA VAL A 281 -10.58 28.47 -19.70
C VAL A 281 -11.62 28.06 -20.73
N GLN A 282 -11.28 27.06 -21.53
CA GLN A 282 -12.16 26.47 -22.54
C GLN A 282 -12.71 25.12 -22.09
N PRO A 283 -13.95 24.77 -22.48
CA PRO A 283 -14.48 23.44 -22.26
C PRO A 283 -13.57 22.35 -22.85
N THR A 284 -13.52 21.18 -22.21
CA THR A 284 -12.70 20.07 -22.67
C THR A 284 -13.41 18.73 -22.56
N ASN A 285 -13.05 17.82 -23.47
CA ASN A 285 -13.36 16.40 -23.34
C ASN A 285 -12.09 15.57 -23.11
N ALA A 286 -10.92 16.21 -23.06
CA ALA A 286 -9.66 15.52 -22.79
C ALA A 286 -9.58 15.13 -21.33
N ASN A 287 -9.47 13.82 -21.08
CA ASN A 287 -9.38 13.28 -19.73
C ASN A 287 -8.51 12.03 -19.69
N PHE A 288 -8.04 11.69 -18.49
CA PHE A 288 -7.27 10.50 -18.20
C PHE A 288 -7.80 9.80 -16.96
N LEU A 289 -8.08 8.51 -17.07
CA LEU A 289 -8.68 7.71 -16.02
C LEU A 289 -7.59 7.02 -15.19
N LEU A 290 -7.53 7.34 -13.90
CA LEU A 290 -6.55 6.80 -12.92
C LEU A 290 -6.98 5.50 -12.26
N ARG A 291 -8.18 5.01 -12.50
CA ARG A 291 -8.92 3.98 -11.73
C ARG A 291 -8.13 2.74 -11.35
N THR A 292 -7.18 2.34 -12.17
CA THR A 292 -6.46 1.08 -12.01
C THR A 292 -5.29 1.18 -11.05
N ASN A 293 -4.66 2.34 -10.96
CA ASN A 293 -3.47 2.54 -10.14
C ASN A 293 -3.78 3.29 -8.84
N ASN A 294 -4.67 4.28 -8.89
CA ASN A 294 -5.00 5.15 -7.78
C ASN A 294 -6.50 5.18 -7.55
N ILE A 295 -6.94 4.84 -6.33
CA ILE A 295 -8.35 4.76 -5.96
C ILE A 295 -8.87 5.98 -5.21
N ASN A 296 -8.04 6.96 -4.97
CA ASN A 296 -8.43 8.19 -4.25
C ASN A 296 -7.43 9.30 -4.58
N PRO A 297 -7.37 9.76 -5.85
CA PRO A 297 -6.39 10.77 -6.26
C PRO A 297 -6.68 12.12 -5.60
N LYS A 298 -5.64 12.78 -5.10
CA LYS A 298 -5.78 14.02 -4.33
C LYS A 298 -4.96 15.17 -4.90
N GLY A 299 -3.64 15.05 -4.93
CA GLY A 299 -2.73 16.08 -5.44
C GLY A 299 -2.15 15.73 -6.80
N ILE A 300 -1.82 16.75 -7.59
CA ILE A 300 -1.20 16.60 -8.91
C ILE A 300 -0.09 17.62 -9.11
N THR A 301 1.00 17.18 -9.72
CA THR A 301 2.10 18.04 -10.14
C THR A 301 2.85 17.44 -11.33
N PHE A 302 3.62 18.24 -12.04
CA PHE A 302 4.47 17.80 -13.15
C PHE A 302 5.94 18.10 -12.85
N ASN A 303 6.84 17.43 -13.56
CA ASN A 303 8.22 17.89 -13.66
C ASN A 303 8.28 19.16 -14.55
N SER A 304 9.42 19.85 -14.52
CA SER A 304 9.60 21.12 -15.23
C SER A 304 9.38 21.05 -16.76
N THR A 305 9.61 19.89 -17.36
CA THR A 305 9.44 19.65 -18.80
C THR A 305 8.06 19.13 -19.18
N GLY A 306 7.23 18.76 -18.22
CA GLY A 306 5.90 18.17 -18.45
C GLY A 306 5.91 16.75 -18.99
N THR A 307 7.06 16.09 -18.98
CA THR A 307 7.22 14.69 -19.45
C THR A 307 6.91 13.67 -18.37
N LYS A 308 6.79 14.10 -17.12
CA LYS A 308 6.37 13.29 -15.98
C LYS A 308 5.25 13.97 -15.20
N MET A 309 4.29 13.18 -14.76
CA MET A 309 3.18 13.57 -13.91
C MET A 309 3.21 12.78 -12.62
N PHE A 310 2.98 13.44 -11.50
CA PHE A 310 2.95 12.84 -10.17
C PHE A 310 1.61 13.10 -9.51
N ILE A 311 1.01 12.04 -8.98
CA ILE A 311 -0.30 12.08 -8.33
C ILE A 311 -0.17 11.50 -6.92
N THR A 312 -0.69 12.19 -5.91
CA THR A 312 -0.91 11.58 -4.60
C THR A 312 -2.25 10.87 -4.55
N GLY A 313 -2.32 9.79 -3.81
CA GLY A 313 -3.56 9.05 -3.61
C GLY A 313 -3.31 7.72 -2.89
N ASP A 314 -4.18 6.76 -3.10
CA ASP A 314 -4.15 5.48 -2.40
C ASP A 314 -3.87 4.34 -3.39
N ALA A 315 -2.72 3.66 -3.24
CA ALA A 315 -2.39 2.45 -4.01
C ALA A 315 -3.21 1.23 -3.55
N GLY A 316 -3.87 1.34 -2.41
CA GLY A 316 -4.51 0.21 -1.76
C GLY A 316 -3.49 -0.73 -1.11
N ARG A 317 -4.00 -1.85 -0.65
CA ARG A 317 -3.22 -2.96 -0.09
C ARG A 317 -3.90 -4.27 -0.42
N PHE A 318 -3.14 -5.36 -0.51
CA PHE A 318 -3.73 -6.66 -0.65
C PHE A 318 -4.46 -7.07 0.64
N GLN A 319 -5.67 -7.55 0.47
CA GLN A 319 -6.40 -8.28 1.48
C GLN A 319 -6.50 -9.73 1.01
N ILE A 320 -6.03 -10.65 1.84
CA ILE A 320 -6.06 -12.08 1.58
C ILE A 320 -6.97 -12.69 2.64
N ASP A 321 -7.98 -13.43 2.20
CA ASP A 321 -8.87 -14.12 3.12
C ASP A 321 -8.13 -15.20 3.92
N ALA A 322 -8.59 -15.47 5.14
CA ALA A 322 -7.94 -16.41 6.04
C ALA A 322 -8.01 -17.87 5.55
N GLY A 323 -8.95 -18.20 4.63
CA GLY A 323 -9.21 -19.57 4.22
C GLY A 323 -9.85 -20.42 5.33
N GLU A 324 -10.27 -21.65 5.00
CA GLU A 324 -11.05 -22.50 5.92
C GLU A 324 -10.22 -23.14 7.05
N ASP A 325 -8.90 -23.15 6.98
CA ASP A 325 -8.00 -23.87 7.92
C ASP A 325 -7.29 -22.98 8.96
N GLU A 326 -7.50 -21.67 8.92
CA GLU A 326 -6.93 -20.79 9.93
C GLU A 326 -8.03 -20.31 10.88
N THR A 327 -7.85 -20.53 12.20
CA THR A 327 -8.72 -19.92 13.20
C THR A 327 -8.78 -18.41 12.95
N PRO A 328 -9.97 -17.79 12.92
CA PRO A 328 -10.09 -16.36 12.64
C PRO A 328 -9.38 -15.59 13.74
N TYR A 329 -8.19 -15.11 13.44
CA TYR A 329 -7.58 -14.06 14.24
C TYR A 329 -8.45 -12.82 14.16
N SER A 330 -8.80 -12.29 15.32
CA SER A 330 -9.69 -11.15 15.57
C SER A 330 -9.80 -10.13 14.44
N HIS A 331 -11.03 -9.75 14.14
CA HIS A 331 -11.55 -8.86 13.08
C HIS A 331 -10.98 -7.43 13.00
N LEU A 332 -9.72 -7.22 13.26
CA LEU A 332 -9.06 -5.96 12.96
C LEU A 332 -8.33 -6.10 11.62
N PRO A 333 -8.53 -5.19 10.66
CA PRO A 333 -7.79 -5.21 9.41
C PRO A 333 -6.32 -4.89 9.71
N LYS A 334 -5.52 -5.92 9.97
CA LYS A 334 -4.07 -5.78 10.01
C LYS A 334 -3.62 -5.48 8.59
N ALA A 335 -3.07 -4.33 8.40
CA ALA A 335 -2.30 -4.03 7.21
C ALA A 335 -1.21 -5.11 7.09
N ARG A 336 -1.22 -5.86 5.98
CA ARG A 336 -0.32 -6.98 5.71
C ARG A 336 -0.63 -8.22 6.56
N ASN A 337 -1.55 -9.05 6.10
CA ASN A 337 -1.78 -10.35 6.71
C ASN A 337 -0.51 -11.21 6.57
N ALA A 338 0.11 -11.56 7.67
CA ALA A 338 1.11 -12.61 7.67
C ALA A 338 0.42 -13.93 7.30
N ILE A 339 0.89 -14.58 6.25
CA ILE A 339 0.39 -15.88 5.79
C ILE A 339 1.31 -16.95 6.32
N LYS A 340 0.75 -18.12 6.61
CA LYS A 340 1.52 -19.30 7.01
C LYS A 340 1.47 -20.33 5.88
N PHE A 341 2.64 -20.74 5.38
CA PHE A 341 2.78 -21.83 4.43
C PHE A 341 3.30 -23.09 5.12
N TYR A 342 2.80 -24.23 4.69
CA TYR A 342 3.32 -25.53 5.12
C TYR A 342 4.00 -26.22 3.93
N GLU A 343 5.13 -26.86 4.19
CA GLU A 343 5.87 -27.62 3.18
C GLU A 343 5.01 -28.72 2.55
N GLY A 344 5.13 -28.89 1.24
CA GLY A 344 4.37 -29.86 0.46
C GLY A 344 2.92 -29.51 0.22
N TYR A 345 2.43 -28.35 0.72
CA TYR A 345 1.09 -27.88 0.44
C TYR A 345 1.06 -27.03 -0.83
N THR A 346 -0.09 -27.00 -1.47
CA THR A 346 -0.37 -26.14 -2.62
C THR A 346 -1.29 -25.01 -2.17
N TYR A 347 -0.89 -23.80 -2.41
CA TYR A 347 -1.72 -22.60 -2.17
C TYR A 347 -2.15 -22.01 -3.50
N VAL A 348 -3.45 -21.88 -3.70
CA VAL A 348 -4.05 -21.29 -4.89
C VAL A 348 -4.67 -19.97 -4.51
N PHE A 349 -4.11 -18.88 -5.00
CA PHE A 349 -4.61 -17.54 -4.80
C PHE A 349 -5.49 -17.16 -5.98
N ASN A 350 -6.78 -16.98 -5.73
CA ASN A 350 -7.70 -16.39 -6.70
C ASN A 350 -7.40 -14.88 -6.78
N VAL A 351 -6.88 -14.45 -7.91
CA VAL A 351 -6.49 -13.07 -8.21
C VAL A 351 -7.35 -12.46 -9.32
N SER A 352 -8.57 -12.95 -9.49
CA SER A 352 -9.51 -12.52 -10.56
C SER A 352 -10.23 -11.21 -10.24
N SER A 353 -10.19 -10.73 -8.98
CA SER A 353 -10.90 -9.49 -8.59
C SER A 353 -10.47 -8.31 -9.46
N SER A 354 -11.44 -7.55 -9.99
CA SER A 354 -11.17 -6.34 -10.78
C SER A 354 -10.42 -5.24 -10.00
N THR A 355 -10.38 -5.34 -8.66
CA THR A 355 -9.57 -4.46 -7.83
C THR A 355 -8.07 -4.67 -8.01
N LEU A 356 -7.66 -5.79 -8.61
CA LEU A 356 -6.27 -6.15 -8.90
C LEU A 356 -5.84 -5.83 -10.33
N LEU A 357 -6.71 -5.20 -11.13
CA LEU A 357 -6.37 -4.82 -12.50
C LEU A 357 -5.13 -3.91 -12.51
N LEU A 358 -4.13 -4.24 -13.36
CA LEU A 358 -2.79 -3.62 -13.42
C LEU A 358 -1.89 -3.85 -12.19
N HIS A 359 -2.35 -4.62 -11.21
CA HIS A 359 -1.52 -5.10 -10.11
C HIS A 359 -0.92 -6.46 -10.46
N ASN A 360 0.15 -6.84 -9.74
CA ASN A 360 0.74 -8.15 -9.88
C ASN A 360 0.97 -8.77 -8.50
N PHE A 361 0.53 -10.01 -8.31
CA PHE A 361 0.72 -10.75 -7.08
C PHE A 361 1.87 -11.75 -7.27
N SER A 362 2.99 -11.51 -6.60
CA SER A 362 4.23 -12.26 -6.76
C SER A 362 4.84 -12.61 -5.39
N PHE A 363 5.81 -13.53 -5.39
CA PHE A 363 6.56 -13.94 -4.20
C PHE A 363 8.03 -13.57 -4.31
N SER A 364 8.70 -13.36 -3.17
CA SER A 364 10.13 -13.07 -3.08
C SER A 364 10.69 -13.55 -1.73
N THR A 365 12.00 -13.76 -1.66
CA THR A 365 12.74 -13.95 -0.39
C THR A 365 13.13 -12.61 0.25
N THR A 366 12.93 -11.51 -0.47
CA THR A 366 13.23 -10.15 0.01
C THR A 366 11.92 -9.42 0.27
N SER A 367 11.81 -8.74 1.40
CA SER A 367 10.66 -7.88 1.71
C SER A 367 10.49 -6.82 0.61
N ASP A 368 9.24 -6.65 0.13
CA ASP A 368 8.90 -5.76 -1.00
C ASP A 368 9.57 -6.14 -2.35
N GLY A 369 10.15 -7.35 -2.43
CA GLY A 369 10.61 -7.98 -3.66
C GLY A 369 11.57 -7.13 -4.50
N THR A 370 11.20 -6.89 -5.76
CA THR A 370 12.01 -6.14 -6.73
C THR A 370 12.18 -4.67 -6.37
N HIS A 371 11.26 -4.06 -5.62
CA HIS A 371 11.37 -2.67 -5.16
C HIS A 371 12.48 -2.48 -4.09
N ALA A 372 12.84 -3.55 -3.39
CA ALA A 372 13.94 -3.57 -2.42
C ALA A 372 15.22 -4.23 -2.97
N GLY A 373 15.37 -4.34 -4.28
CA GLY A 373 16.53 -4.94 -4.94
C GLY A 373 16.54 -6.47 -4.93
N GLY A 374 15.46 -7.12 -4.50
CA GLY A 374 15.30 -8.57 -4.56
C GLY A 374 14.84 -9.06 -5.94
N SER A 375 14.61 -10.38 -6.03
CA SER A 375 14.09 -11.03 -7.23
C SER A 375 12.78 -11.76 -6.93
N ALA A 376 11.97 -11.97 -7.95
CA ALA A 376 10.77 -12.81 -7.81
C ALA A 376 11.17 -14.27 -7.51
N TYR A 377 10.49 -14.87 -6.54
CA TYR A 377 10.59 -16.30 -6.23
C TYR A 377 9.66 -17.07 -7.16
N THR A 378 10.22 -17.98 -7.94
CA THR A 378 9.49 -18.71 -9.00
C THR A 378 9.40 -20.21 -8.77
N THR A 379 10.12 -20.77 -7.79
CA THR A 379 10.14 -22.20 -7.53
C THR A 379 8.76 -22.69 -7.08
N GLY A 380 8.17 -23.59 -7.84
CA GLY A 380 6.83 -24.12 -7.59
C GLY A 380 5.70 -23.11 -7.86
N VAL A 381 5.99 -21.93 -8.43
CA VAL A 381 5.00 -20.89 -8.70
C VAL A 381 4.52 -20.98 -10.16
N THR A 382 3.20 -20.93 -10.33
CA THR A 382 2.55 -20.86 -11.66
C THR A 382 1.44 -19.81 -11.64
N THR A 383 1.31 -19.06 -12.73
CA THR A 383 0.23 -18.08 -12.91
C THR A 383 -0.65 -18.51 -14.08
N SER A 384 -1.96 -18.52 -13.90
CA SER A 384 -2.96 -18.79 -14.93
C SER A 384 -3.89 -17.60 -15.10
N GLY A 385 -4.15 -17.22 -16.32
CA GLY A 385 -5.00 -16.07 -16.66
C GLY A 385 -4.29 -14.72 -16.44
N THR A 386 -5.05 -13.63 -16.63
CA THR A 386 -4.59 -12.25 -16.40
C THR A 386 -5.11 -11.77 -15.06
N ILE A 387 -4.22 -11.37 -14.15
CA ILE A 387 -4.59 -10.85 -12.82
C ILE A 387 -5.60 -9.70 -12.97
N GLY A 388 -6.62 -9.68 -12.12
CA GLY A 388 -7.71 -8.72 -12.18
C GLY A 388 -8.83 -9.08 -13.17
N THR A 389 -8.74 -10.20 -13.88
CA THR A 389 -9.76 -10.62 -14.87
C THR A 389 -10.08 -12.11 -14.79
N GLY A 390 -11.30 -12.48 -15.18
CA GLY A 390 -11.73 -13.86 -15.37
C GLY A 390 -11.55 -14.76 -14.14
N SER A 391 -10.91 -15.90 -14.32
CA SER A 391 -10.58 -16.90 -13.29
C SER A 391 -9.07 -16.95 -13.00
N ALA A 392 -8.40 -15.81 -13.01
CA ALA A 392 -6.96 -15.74 -12.82
C ALA A 392 -6.53 -16.28 -11.44
N THR A 393 -5.47 -17.08 -11.44
CA THR A 393 -4.89 -17.65 -10.23
C THR A 393 -3.37 -17.55 -10.22
N VAL A 394 -2.81 -17.39 -9.03
CA VAL A 394 -1.39 -17.63 -8.75
C VAL A 394 -1.30 -18.81 -7.81
N THR A 395 -0.58 -19.85 -8.22
CA THR A 395 -0.43 -21.07 -7.44
C THR A 395 1.02 -21.24 -7.02
N ILE A 396 1.24 -21.61 -5.75
CA ILE A 396 2.55 -22.01 -5.27
C ILE A 396 2.46 -23.39 -4.63
N VAL A 397 3.32 -24.31 -5.09
CA VAL A 397 3.58 -25.60 -4.44
C VAL A 397 4.80 -25.42 -3.55
N VAL A 398 4.61 -25.44 -2.24
CA VAL A 398 5.71 -25.22 -1.29
C VAL A 398 6.61 -26.46 -1.28
N PRO A 399 7.90 -26.32 -1.65
CA PRO A 399 8.81 -27.45 -1.66
C PRO A 399 8.90 -28.15 -0.30
N LYS A 400 9.11 -29.47 -0.33
CA LYS A 400 9.45 -30.25 0.86
C LYS A 400 10.96 -30.31 1.03
N LEU A 401 11.42 -30.31 2.27
CA LEU A 401 12.77 -30.70 2.58
C LEU A 401 12.87 -32.23 2.32
N THR A 402 13.54 -32.61 1.23
CA THR A 402 13.78 -34.02 0.94
C THR A 402 14.96 -34.51 1.77
N ASP A 403 14.76 -35.59 2.54
CA ASP A 403 15.81 -36.40 3.18
C ASP A 403 16.67 -35.71 4.26
N SER A 404 16.23 -34.65 4.87
CA SER A 404 16.96 -34.05 5.99
C SER A 404 16.46 -34.59 7.33
N ILE A 405 17.39 -35.17 8.10
CA ILE A 405 17.17 -35.59 9.51
C ILE A 405 17.17 -34.34 10.42
N VAL A 406 17.57 -33.17 9.89
CA VAL A 406 17.66 -31.92 10.63
C VAL A 406 16.34 -31.18 10.47
N PRO A 407 15.71 -30.73 11.56
CA PRO A 407 14.56 -29.82 11.46
C PRO A 407 14.94 -28.56 10.66
N GLY A 408 14.14 -28.23 9.68
CA GLY A 408 14.34 -27.05 8.85
C GLY A 408 13.37 -27.01 7.69
N SER A 409 13.13 -25.81 7.16
CA SER A 409 12.31 -25.62 5.98
C SER A 409 13.17 -25.64 4.72
N ALA A 410 12.69 -26.30 3.65
CA ALA A 410 13.31 -26.23 2.33
C ALA A 410 13.22 -24.84 1.74
N VAL A 411 12.37 -24.00 2.28
CA VAL A 411 12.12 -22.62 1.84
C VAL A 411 12.26 -21.70 3.04
N THR A 412 13.09 -20.69 2.93
CA THR A 412 13.15 -19.58 3.88
C THR A 412 11.84 -18.81 3.86
N ASP A 413 11.59 -17.97 4.87
CA ASP A 413 10.45 -17.08 4.89
C ASP A 413 10.33 -16.31 3.57
N LEU A 414 9.12 -16.27 3.05
CA LEU A 414 8.78 -15.59 1.82
C LEU A 414 8.02 -14.29 2.13
N PHE A 415 7.92 -13.47 1.11
CA PHE A 415 7.06 -12.30 1.09
C PHE A 415 6.19 -12.37 -0.16
N TYR A 416 4.93 -11.98 -0.05
CA TYR A 416 4.13 -11.65 -1.23
C TYR A 416 4.21 -10.16 -1.48
N PHE A 417 4.24 -9.75 -2.73
CA PHE A 417 4.37 -8.33 -3.12
C PHE A 417 3.76 -8.05 -4.49
N ASP A 418 3.51 -6.78 -4.76
CA ASP A 418 3.16 -6.28 -6.09
C ASP A 418 4.41 -5.79 -6.79
N ASN A 419 4.77 -6.36 -7.93
CA ASN A 419 5.97 -5.91 -8.66
C ASN A 419 5.78 -4.58 -9.43
N LYS A 420 4.57 -4.01 -9.40
CA LYS A 420 4.24 -2.72 -10.03
C LYS A 420 4.15 -1.59 -9.01
N HIS A 421 3.81 -1.91 -7.75
CA HIS A 421 3.55 -0.91 -6.72
C HIS A 421 4.33 -1.27 -5.46
N SER A 422 5.22 -0.37 -5.02
CA SER A 422 6.03 -0.60 -3.83
C SER A 422 5.18 -0.68 -2.57
N LYS A 423 5.65 -1.45 -1.59
CA LYS A 423 5.05 -1.62 -0.27
C LYS A 423 3.63 -2.20 -0.25
N LEU A 424 3.21 -2.78 -1.35
CA LEU A 424 1.96 -3.51 -1.46
C LEU A 424 2.26 -5.00 -1.35
N GLY A 425 2.31 -5.51 -0.12
CA GLY A 425 2.69 -6.88 0.16
C GLY A 425 2.73 -7.21 1.64
N GLY A 426 3.23 -8.37 2.01
CA GLY A 426 3.36 -8.83 3.39
C GLY A 426 4.26 -10.06 3.54
N SER A 427 4.45 -10.51 4.78
CA SER A 427 5.29 -11.66 5.10
C SER A 427 4.54 -12.98 4.98
N ILE A 428 5.27 -14.03 4.65
CA ILE A 428 4.83 -15.41 4.65
C ILE A 428 5.81 -16.19 5.52
N SER A 429 5.34 -16.75 6.62
CA SER A 429 6.17 -17.70 7.39
C SER A 429 6.03 -19.10 6.80
N THR A 430 7.14 -19.78 6.64
CA THR A 430 7.21 -21.18 6.21
C THR A 430 7.67 -22.03 7.40
N PRO A 431 6.84 -22.22 8.44
CA PRO A 431 7.20 -23.02 9.57
C PRO A 431 7.28 -24.49 9.18
N GLU A 432 7.90 -25.26 10.06
CA GLU A 432 8.09 -26.67 9.93
C GLU A 432 6.80 -27.43 9.56
N HIS A 433 6.97 -28.58 9.01
CA HIS A 433 5.99 -29.60 8.67
C HIS A 433 4.76 -29.63 9.57
N LYS A 434 3.59 -29.50 8.96
CA LYS A 434 2.37 -30.05 9.51
C LYS A 434 2.22 -31.47 8.98
N GLU A 435 2.72 -32.44 9.73
CA GLU A 435 2.51 -33.85 9.39
C GLU A 435 1.07 -34.24 9.77
N GLU A 436 0.26 -34.53 8.78
CA GLU A 436 -0.94 -35.32 9.01
C GLU A 436 -0.60 -36.79 8.87
N LEU A 437 -0.71 -37.50 9.95
CA LEU A 437 -0.59 -38.95 9.95
C LEU A 437 -1.87 -39.54 9.33
N LYS A 438 -1.75 -40.11 8.15
CA LYS A 438 -2.79 -40.93 7.57
C LYS A 438 -2.53 -42.39 7.98
N LEU A 439 -3.40 -42.96 8.80
CA LEU A 439 -3.42 -44.40 9.01
C LEU A 439 -3.77 -45.07 7.69
N ILE A 440 -2.80 -45.71 7.05
CA ILE A 440 -3.06 -46.56 5.89
C ILE A 440 -3.31 -47.96 6.47
N THR A 441 -4.57 -48.32 6.71
CA THR A 441 -4.95 -49.66 7.05
C THR A 441 -5.06 -50.49 5.79
N THR A 442 -4.02 -51.18 5.39
CA THR A 442 -4.16 -52.36 4.56
C THR A 442 -4.20 -53.57 5.49
N ASN A 443 -5.39 -54.09 5.72
CA ASN A 443 -5.66 -55.38 6.38
C ASN A 443 -5.34 -55.53 7.89
N PHE A 444 -5.53 -54.48 8.68
CA PHE A 444 -5.41 -54.67 10.13
C PHE A 444 -6.74 -54.41 10.85
N VAL A 445 -7.29 -55.48 11.35
CA VAL A 445 -8.37 -55.62 12.34
C VAL A 445 -9.55 -54.69 12.11
N ASP A 446 -10.56 -55.24 11.55
CA ASP A 446 -11.82 -54.64 11.13
C ASP A 446 -12.60 -53.82 12.16
N ASN A 447 -12.15 -53.59 13.37
CA ASN A 447 -13.08 -53.04 14.35
C ASN A 447 -12.59 -51.99 15.33
N VAL A 448 -11.32 -51.59 15.36
CA VAL A 448 -10.87 -50.67 16.43
C VAL A 448 -10.35 -49.33 15.91
N LEU A 449 -9.91 -49.25 14.68
CA LEU A 449 -9.27 -48.01 14.18
C LEU A 449 -9.91 -47.40 12.94
N THR A 450 -11.09 -47.85 12.57
CA THR A 450 -11.69 -47.55 11.28
C THR A 450 -12.34 -46.18 11.13
N ARG A 451 -12.39 -45.28 12.10
CA ARG A 451 -13.22 -44.09 11.96
C ARG A 451 -12.83 -42.78 12.64
N LYS A 452 -11.59 -42.50 12.93
CA LYS A 452 -11.26 -41.10 13.28
C LYS A 452 -10.01 -40.65 12.55
N GLN A 453 -10.19 -39.76 11.58
CA GLN A 453 -9.19 -38.76 11.25
C GLN A 453 -9.03 -37.88 12.50
N THR A 454 -8.08 -38.23 13.36
CA THR A 454 -7.74 -37.37 14.49
C THR A 454 -6.67 -36.43 14.03
N LYS A 455 -6.94 -35.14 14.04
CA LYS A 455 -5.90 -34.11 14.02
C LYS A 455 -5.02 -34.39 15.24
N LEU A 456 -3.80 -34.83 15.01
CA LEU A 456 -2.84 -35.00 16.08
C LEU A 456 -2.10 -33.69 16.29
N GLN A 457 -2.07 -33.23 17.53
CA GLN A 457 -1.15 -32.18 17.94
C GLN A 457 0.29 -32.64 17.78
N GLU A 458 1.23 -31.73 17.65
CA GLU A 458 2.63 -31.94 17.25
C GLU A 458 3.41 -32.99 18.00
N ASP A 459 2.91 -33.50 19.13
CA ASP A 459 3.63 -34.45 20.03
C ASP A 459 2.98 -35.83 20.15
N VAL A 460 1.90 -36.14 19.44
CA VAL A 460 1.23 -37.43 19.57
C VAL A 460 1.38 -38.24 18.29
N PHE A 461 1.93 -39.40 18.44
CA PHE A 461 2.17 -40.36 17.37
C PHE A 461 1.11 -41.46 17.34
N LEU A 462 0.39 -41.59 16.24
CA LEU A 462 -0.41 -42.79 15.92
C LEU A 462 0.06 -43.34 14.57
N GLY A 463 0.69 -44.49 14.59
CA GLY A 463 1.10 -45.22 13.40
C GLY A 463 0.32 -46.52 13.22
N SER A 464 0.39 -47.10 12.04
CA SER A 464 -0.02 -48.50 11.87
C SER A 464 1.04 -49.39 12.49
N PHE A 465 0.64 -50.22 13.39
CA PHE A 465 1.53 -51.21 14.01
C PHE A 465 1.34 -52.56 13.32
N MET A 466 2.42 -53.22 13.02
CA MET A 466 2.37 -54.64 12.74
C MET A 466 2.39 -55.36 14.08
N ALA A 467 1.29 -56.00 14.45
CA ALA A 467 1.27 -56.80 15.65
C ALA A 467 2.22 -57.98 15.50
N HIS A 468 3.20 -58.07 16.36
CA HIS A 468 3.90 -59.33 16.58
C HIS A 468 3.00 -60.29 17.36
N ALA A 469 3.15 -61.56 17.14
CA ALA A 469 2.37 -62.55 17.89
C ALA A 469 2.51 -62.29 19.41
N GLY A 470 1.38 -62.09 20.09
CA GLY A 470 1.34 -61.71 21.49
C GLY A 470 1.14 -60.26 21.84
N THR A 471 0.92 -59.37 20.83
CA THR A 471 0.64 -57.97 21.08
C THR A 471 -0.83 -57.67 20.80
N SER A 472 -1.53 -57.06 21.74
CA SER A 472 -2.89 -56.55 21.54
C SER A 472 -2.97 -55.05 21.82
N PHE A 473 -3.88 -54.38 21.13
CA PHE A 473 -4.09 -52.93 21.24
C PHE A 473 -5.52 -52.67 21.73
N SER A 474 -5.66 -51.72 22.62
CA SER A 474 -6.95 -51.25 23.08
C SER A 474 -6.91 -49.73 23.27
N VAL A 475 -8.06 -49.09 23.18
CA VAL A 475 -8.21 -47.65 23.49
C VAL A 475 -9.01 -47.55 24.79
N VAL A 476 -8.40 -46.97 25.81
CA VAL A 476 -9.02 -46.75 27.13
C VAL A 476 -9.02 -45.23 27.40
N ASN A 477 -10.19 -44.67 27.57
CA ASN A 477 -10.39 -43.21 27.81
C ASN A 477 -9.73 -42.27 26.74
N GLY A 478 -9.62 -42.77 25.51
CA GLY A 478 -8.99 -41.98 24.43
C GLY A 478 -7.49 -42.24 24.24
N ASP A 479 -6.88 -42.98 25.11
CA ASP A 479 -5.46 -43.36 25.06
C ASP A 479 -5.26 -44.75 24.42
N LEU A 480 -4.23 -44.87 23.57
CA LEU A 480 -3.85 -46.15 22.98
C LEU A 480 -3.06 -46.98 24.01
N VAL A 481 -3.60 -48.15 24.41
CA VAL A 481 -2.94 -49.07 25.31
C VAL A 481 -2.43 -50.26 24.50
N ILE A 482 -1.11 -50.51 24.60
CA ILE A 482 -0.45 -51.63 23.94
C ILE A 482 -0.19 -52.69 25.02
N ASN A 483 -0.80 -53.86 24.87
CA ASN A 483 -0.54 -55.00 25.74
C ASN A 483 0.41 -55.98 25.02
N ILE A 484 1.55 -56.23 25.61
CA ILE A 484 2.53 -57.20 25.14
C ILE A 484 2.49 -58.39 26.11
N THR A 485 2.11 -59.57 25.61
CA THR A 485 2.10 -60.81 26.39
C THR A 485 3.28 -61.70 26.01
#